data_3d42c194ff2fa70c2c8835ac519fd1cb
#
_entry.id   3d42c194ff2fa70c2c8835ac519fd1cb
#
_cell.length_a   1.000
_cell.length_b   1.000
_cell.length_c   1.000
_cell.angle_alpha   90.00
_cell.angle_beta   90.00
_cell.angle_gamma   90.00
#
_symmetry.space_group_name_H-M   'P 1'
#
loop_
_entity.id
_entity.type
_entity.pdbx_description
1 polymer ?
#
loop_
_entity_poly.entity_id
_entity_poly.type
_entity_poly.pdbx_seq_one_letter_code
_entity_poly.pdbx_strand_id
1 'polypeptide(L)'
;MRRRGNCALARKVDDNKARYEHNLKQGSFFMKGIILAGGSGTRLFPITSTVCKQLLPIYDKPMIYYPLSTLMLSGIREICIISTPSDLPLFRQILGTGEQLGIELSYIVQPSPDGLAQAFLLAREFIGDDACCLILGDNIFHSDHLTAKLQEATGLAKGAKVF
;
A
#
# COMPACT_ATOMS: atom_id res chain seq x y z
N MET A 1 19.78 27.31 18.72
CA MET A 1 18.43 26.65 18.76
C MET A 1 18.55 25.26 18.13
N ARG A 2 18.62 24.20 18.92
CA ARG A 2 18.86 22.82 18.46
C ARG A 2 17.54 22.08 18.23
N ARG A 3 17.48 21.41 17.07
CA ARG A 3 16.36 20.61 16.55
C ARG A 3 15.93 19.49 17.50
N ARG A 4 14.77 19.63 18.16
CA ARG A 4 14.16 18.57 18.99
C ARG A 4 13.12 17.70 18.23
N GLY A 5 13.04 17.81 16.91
CA GLY A 5 12.01 17.11 16.11
C GLY A 5 12.30 15.65 15.76
N ASN A 6 13.56 15.22 15.69
CA ASN A 6 13.91 13.90 15.16
C ASN A 6 13.79 12.74 16.17
N CYS A 7 13.69 13.02 17.47
CA CYS A 7 13.68 11.98 18.50
C CYS A 7 12.33 11.24 18.63
N ALA A 8 11.22 11.91 18.38
CA ALA A 8 9.88 11.32 18.51
C ALA A 8 9.50 10.42 17.32
N LEU A 9 9.93 10.79 16.10
CA LEU A 9 9.72 9.95 14.91
C LEU A 9 10.60 8.70 14.96
N ALA A 10 11.87 8.82 15.35
CA ALA A 10 12.78 7.69 15.48
C ALA A 10 12.26 6.68 16.54
N ARG A 11 11.78 7.14 17.69
CA ARG A 11 11.19 6.25 18.70
C ARG A 11 9.94 5.52 18.21
N LYS A 12 9.05 6.18 17.45
CA LYS A 12 7.87 5.51 16.87
C LYS A 12 8.25 4.44 15.84
N VAL A 13 9.32 4.64 15.08
CA VAL A 13 9.82 3.65 14.11
C VAL A 13 10.40 2.44 14.85
N ASP A 14 11.16 2.67 15.92
CA ASP A 14 11.73 1.61 16.75
C ASP A 14 10.65 0.82 17.50
N ASP A 15 9.62 1.48 18.03
CA ASP A 15 8.48 0.83 18.69
C ASP A 15 7.67 -0.05 17.71
N ASN A 16 7.48 0.43 16.49
CA ASN A 16 6.80 -0.36 15.45
C ASN A 16 7.64 -1.56 15.01
N LYS A 17 8.96 -1.41 14.87
CA LYS A 17 9.88 -2.51 14.55
C LYS A 17 9.92 -3.56 15.67
N ALA A 18 9.98 -3.13 16.92
CA ALA A 18 9.95 -4.03 18.08
C ALA A 18 8.62 -4.80 18.19
N ARG A 19 7.49 -4.14 17.90
CA ARG A 19 6.16 -4.76 17.85
C ARG A 19 6.04 -5.75 16.69
N TYR A 20 6.62 -5.42 15.54
CA TYR A 20 6.72 -6.29 14.37
C TYR A 20 7.53 -7.56 14.70
N GLU A 21 8.73 -7.40 15.30
CA GLU A 21 9.58 -8.52 15.73
C GLU A 21 8.93 -9.37 16.83
N HIS A 22 8.16 -8.77 17.73
CA HIS A 22 7.41 -9.49 18.75
C HIS A 22 6.30 -10.36 18.15
N ASN A 23 5.55 -9.83 17.20
CA ASN A 23 4.50 -10.55 16.49
C ASN A 23 5.06 -11.69 15.63
N LEU A 24 6.25 -11.50 15.00
CA LEU A 24 6.99 -12.57 14.30
C LEU A 24 7.22 -13.81 15.20
N LYS A 25 7.56 -13.59 16.46
CA LYS A 25 7.83 -14.67 17.42
C LYS A 25 6.57 -15.41 17.90
N GLN A 26 5.38 -14.83 17.71
CA GLN A 26 4.11 -15.43 18.16
C GLN A 26 3.34 -16.17 17.06
N GLY A 27 3.91 -16.35 15.84
CA GLY A 27 3.23 -17.05 14.74
C GLY A 27 1.99 -16.27 14.24
N SER A 28 1.93 -14.96 14.45
CA SER A 28 0.88 -14.10 13.95
C SER A 28 0.91 -14.07 12.44
N PHE A 29 -0.21 -14.36 11.78
CA PHE A 29 -0.35 -14.24 10.34
C PHE A 29 -0.02 -12.81 9.91
N PHE A 30 1.00 -12.67 9.06
CA PHE A 30 1.31 -11.38 8.46
C PHE A 30 0.31 -11.12 7.33
N MET A 31 -0.25 -9.92 7.34
CA MET A 31 -1.06 -9.49 6.22
C MET A 31 -0.18 -8.66 5.28
N LYS A 32 -0.12 -9.08 4.02
CA LYS A 32 0.55 -8.36 2.94
C LYS A 32 -0.42 -7.44 2.21
N GLY A 33 0.07 -6.29 1.78
CA GLY A 33 -0.73 -5.33 1.04
C GLY A 33 -0.50 -5.44 -0.47
N ILE A 34 -1.55 -5.28 -1.25
CA ILE A 34 -1.47 -5.17 -2.71
C ILE A 34 -2.16 -3.87 -3.11
N ILE A 35 -1.46 -3.01 -3.82
CA ILE A 35 -2.04 -1.82 -4.45
C ILE A 35 -2.11 -2.08 -5.95
N LEU A 36 -3.32 -2.19 -6.50
CA LEU A 36 -3.53 -2.28 -7.94
C LEU A 36 -3.66 -0.89 -8.53
N ALA A 37 -2.61 -0.43 -9.19
CA ALA A 37 -2.47 0.89 -9.77
C ALA A 37 -2.36 0.84 -11.31
N GLY A 38 -2.96 -0.17 -11.91
CA GLY A 38 -3.10 -0.32 -13.36
C GLY A 38 -4.40 0.31 -13.87
N GLY A 39 -4.42 0.67 -15.15
CA GLY A 39 -5.62 1.17 -15.80
C GLY A 39 -5.37 2.45 -16.60
N SER A 40 -6.07 2.58 -17.74
CA SER A 40 -5.85 3.65 -18.72
C SER A 40 -6.36 5.03 -18.28
N GLY A 41 -7.09 5.13 -17.15
CA GLY A 41 -7.62 6.41 -16.64
C GLY A 41 -8.52 7.17 -17.62
N THR A 42 -9.11 6.51 -18.60
CA THR A 42 -9.87 7.13 -19.74
C THR A 42 -10.96 8.11 -19.32
N ARG A 43 -11.54 7.91 -18.14
CA ARG A 43 -12.60 8.81 -17.61
C ARG A 43 -12.09 10.21 -17.27
N LEU A 44 -10.78 10.40 -17.10
CA LEU A 44 -10.14 11.68 -16.81
C LEU A 44 -9.41 12.26 -18.03
N PHE A 45 -9.68 11.74 -19.23
CA PHE A 45 -9.14 12.32 -20.46
C PHE A 45 -9.61 13.81 -20.56
N PRO A 46 -8.71 14.74 -20.99
CA PRO A 46 -7.36 14.51 -21.54
C PRO A 46 -6.22 14.49 -20.47
N ILE A 47 -6.50 14.74 -19.20
CA ILE A 47 -5.47 14.84 -18.15
C ILE A 47 -4.62 13.56 -18.08
N THR A 48 -5.25 12.40 -18.24
CA THR A 48 -4.60 11.09 -18.18
C THR A 48 -4.00 10.63 -19.50
N SER A 49 -3.94 11.50 -20.51
CA SER A 49 -3.28 11.16 -21.79
C SER A 49 -1.76 11.04 -21.68
N THR A 50 -1.17 11.74 -20.72
CA THR A 50 0.28 11.81 -20.53
C THR A 50 0.75 11.44 -19.12
N VAL A 51 -0.19 11.31 -18.17
CA VAL A 51 0.14 11.06 -16.76
C VAL A 51 -0.75 9.95 -16.22
N CYS A 52 -0.13 9.00 -15.52
CA CYS A 52 -0.84 7.98 -14.76
C CYS A 52 -1.81 8.61 -13.76
N LYS A 53 -3.06 8.15 -13.71
CA LYS A 53 -4.10 8.69 -12.82
C LYS A 53 -3.65 8.75 -11.36
N GLN A 54 -3.00 7.71 -10.88
CA GLN A 54 -2.58 7.57 -9.50
C GLN A 54 -1.39 8.48 -9.12
N LEU A 55 -0.76 9.11 -10.12
CA LEU A 55 0.30 10.10 -9.94
C LEU A 55 -0.22 11.54 -9.97
N LEU A 56 -1.48 11.74 -10.33
CA LEU A 56 -2.10 13.07 -10.26
C LEU A 56 -2.14 13.56 -8.81
N PRO A 57 -1.84 14.85 -8.57
CA PRO A 57 -1.89 15.40 -7.23
C PRO A 57 -3.34 15.49 -6.73
N ILE A 58 -3.54 15.08 -5.50
CA ILE A 58 -4.76 15.33 -4.73
C ILE A 58 -4.36 16.10 -3.50
N TYR A 59 -4.72 17.36 -3.44
CA TYR A 59 -4.33 18.33 -2.44
C TYR A 59 -2.81 18.55 -2.41
N ASP A 60 -2.07 17.84 -1.55
CA ASP A 60 -0.65 18.07 -1.25
C ASP A 60 0.28 16.93 -1.73
N LYS A 61 -0.27 15.84 -2.27
CA LYS A 61 0.50 14.64 -2.66
C LYS A 61 -0.14 13.84 -3.79
N PRO A 62 0.63 13.03 -4.53
CA PRO A 62 0.08 12.10 -5.51
C PRO A 62 -0.96 11.15 -4.91
N MET A 63 -1.97 10.83 -5.70
CA MET A 63 -3.10 9.98 -5.29
C MET A 63 -2.66 8.64 -4.68
N ILE A 64 -1.59 8.03 -5.16
CA ILE A 64 -1.07 6.73 -4.68
C ILE A 64 -0.74 6.73 -3.18
N TYR A 65 -0.41 7.87 -2.58
CA TYR A 65 -0.11 7.96 -1.15
C TYR A 65 -1.33 7.71 -0.26
N TYR A 66 -2.55 7.91 -0.76
CA TYR A 66 -3.78 7.67 0.03
C TYR A 66 -4.01 6.17 0.29
N PRO A 67 -4.08 5.29 -0.75
CA PRO A 67 -4.17 3.86 -0.51
C PRO A 67 -2.95 3.31 0.23
N LEU A 68 -1.75 3.82 -0.04
CA LEU A 68 -0.54 3.45 0.70
C LEU A 68 -0.69 3.76 2.19
N SER A 69 -1.12 4.97 2.53
CA SER A 69 -1.39 5.38 3.92
C SER A 69 -2.46 4.51 4.58
N THR A 70 -3.50 4.11 3.84
CA THR A 70 -4.57 3.24 4.35
C THR A 70 -4.01 1.87 4.77
N LEU A 71 -3.16 1.25 3.94
CA LEU A 71 -2.48 0.01 4.28
C LEU A 71 -1.53 0.18 5.49
N MET A 72 -0.80 1.28 5.54
CA MET A 72 0.08 1.58 6.67
C MET A 72 -0.69 1.78 7.98
N LEU A 73 -1.85 2.43 7.95
CA LEU A 73 -2.74 2.62 9.11
C LEU A 73 -3.33 1.29 9.59
N SER A 74 -3.56 0.33 8.70
CA SER A 74 -3.99 -1.02 9.06
C SER A 74 -2.87 -1.88 9.67
N GLY A 75 -1.63 -1.37 9.72
CA GLY A 75 -0.48 -2.08 10.28
C GLY A 75 0.32 -2.89 9.24
N ILE A 76 -0.08 -2.89 7.98
CA ILE A 76 0.60 -3.60 6.90
C ILE A 76 1.91 -2.88 6.57
N ARG A 77 3.00 -3.66 6.40
CA ARG A 77 4.34 -3.13 6.14
C ARG A 77 4.98 -3.69 4.87
N GLU A 78 4.62 -4.88 4.44
CA GLU A 78 5.02 -5.45 3.16
C GLU A 78 3.93 -5.17 2.13
N ILE A 79 4.25 -4.38 1.09
CA ILE A 79 3.26 -3.89 0.15
C ILE A 79 3.79 -4.07 -1.29
N CYS A 80 2.97 -4.68 -2.13
CA CYS A 80 3.24 -4.85 -3.55
C CYS A 80 2.42 -3.84 -4.36
N ILE A 81 3.10 -3.09 -5.24
CA ILE A 81 2.47 -2.20 -6.21
C ILE A 81 2.44 -2.89 -7.56
N ILE A 82 1.24 -3.06 -8.10
CA ILE A 82 1.00 -3.66 -9.42
C ILE A 82 0.55 -2.56 -10.36
N SER A 83 1.29 -2.35 -11.45
CA SER A 83 0.98 -1.32 -12.43
C SER A 83 1.41 -1.70 -13.83
N THR A 84 1.03 -0.88 -14.82
CA THR A 84 1.39 -1.07 -16.22
C THR A 84 2.92 -1.00 -16.42
N PRO A 85 3.45 -1.57 -17.52
CA PRO A 85 4.88 -1.46 -17.83
C PRO A 85 5.36 -0.01 -17.96
N SER A 86 4.50 0.90 -18.44
CA SER A 86 4.81 2.32 -18.62
C SER A 86 4.86 3.10 -17.30
N ASP A 87 3.97 2.77 -16.36
CA ASP A 87 3.78 3.56 -15.15
C ASP A 87 4.61 3.06 -13.96
N LEU A 88 4.92 1.76 -13.93
CA LEU A 88 5.66 1.15 -12.82
C LEU A 88 7.01 1.81 -12.52
N PRO A 89 7.82 2.25 -13.52
CA PRO A 89 9.06 2.98 -13.28
C PRO A 89 8.83 4.30 -12.53
N LEU A 90 7.72 4.99 -12.79
CA LEU A 90 7.37 6.25 -12.14
C LEU A 90 7.04 6.03 -10.65
N PHE A 91 6.31 4.96 -10.33
CA PHE A 91 6.05 4.59 -8.93
C PHE A 91 7.34 4.25 -8.19
N ARG A 92 8.27 3.51 -8.82
CA ARG A 92 9.59 3.23 -8.25
C ARG A 92 10.39 4.50 -7.99
N GLN A 93 10.30 5.46 -8.89
CA GLN A 93 11.03 6.74 -8.75
C GLN A 93 10.56 7.55 -7.55
N ILE A 94 9.24 7.60 -7.28
CA ILE A 94 8.67 8.44 -6.20
C ILE A 94 8.61 7.73 -4.85
N LEU A 95 8.46 6.42 -4.82
CA LEU A 95 8.25 5.64 -3.59
C LEU A 95 9.51 4.86 -3.16
N GLY A 96 10.45 4.60 -4.08
CA GLY A 96 11.69 3.87 -3.80
C GLY A 96 11.46 2.46 -3.27
N THR A 97 12.22 2.07 -2.26
CA THR A 97 12.08 0.79 -1.54
C THR A 97 11.03 0.85 -0.43
N GLY A 98 10.58 2.03 -0.05
CA GLY A 98 9.66 2.25 1.07
C GLY A 98 10.34 2.43 2.43
N GLU A 99 11.66 2.24 2.54
CA GLU A 99 12.41 2.33 3.81
C GLU A 99 12.20 3.66 4.54
N GLN A 100 12.14 4.77 3.78
CA GLN A 100 11.89 6.11 4.32
C GLN A 100 10.51 6.24 4.98
N LEU A 101 9.58 5.31 4.68
CA LEU A 101 8.24 5.25 5.26
C LEU A 101 8.10 4.13 6.31
N GLY A 102 9.15 3.35 6.55
CA GLY A 102 9.13 2.20 7.44
C GLY A 102 8.32 1.02 6.90
N ILE A 103 8.30 0.84 5.59
CA ILE A 103 7.64 -0.25 4.86
C ILE A 103 8.61 -0.87 3.85
N GLU A 104 8.27 -2.03 3.34
CA GLU A 104 8.96 -2.70 2.24
C GLU A 104 8.05 -2.70 1.01
N LEU A 105 8.55 -2.15 -0.11
CA LEU A 105 7.82 -2.05 -1.37
C LEU A 105 8.37 -3.02 -2.41
N SER A 106 7.48 -3.85 -2.94
CA SER A 106 7.70 -4.68 -4.12
C SER A 106 6.90 -4.13 -5.31
N TYR A 107 7.34 -4.45 -6.53
CA TYR A 107 6.76 -3.90 -7.75
C TYR A 107 6.58 -5.00 -8.80
N ILE A 108 5.34 -5.17 -9.27
CA ILE A 108 4.99 -6.19 -10.26
C ILE A 108 4.35 -5.53 -11.48
N VAL A 109 4.77 -5.94 -12.66
CA VAL A 109 4.20 -5.48 -13.93
C VAL A 109 2.87 -6.19 -14.18
N GLN A 110 1.82 -5.41 -14.47
CA GLN A 110 0.57 -5.88 -15.03
C GLN A 110 0.63 -5.73 -16.56
N PRO A 111 0.76 -6.80 -17.32
CA PRO A 111 0.91 -6.70 -18.79
C PRO A 111 -0.37 -6.26 -19.49
N SER A 112 -1.54 -6.62 -18.94
CA SER A 112 -2.87 -6.25 -19.46
C SER A 112 -3.85 -6.07 -18.29
N PRO A 113 -4.85 -5.16 -18.40
CA PRO A 113 -5.80 -4.89 -17.30
C PRO A 113 -6.96 -5.90 -17.31
N ASP A 114 -6.70 -7.15 -16.92
CA ASP A 114 -7.65 -8.26 -17.00
C ASP A 114 -8.53 -8.39 -15.73
N GLY A 115 -8.70 -7.30 -14.99
CA GLY A 115 -9.57 -7.23 -13.81
C GLY A 115 -8.84 -7.42 -12.47
N LEU A 116 -9.62 -7.31 -11.38
CA LEU A 116 -9.09 -7.31 -10.01
C LEU A 116 -8.47 -8.65 -9.60
N ALA A 117 -9.06 -9.76 -10.05
CA ALA A 117 -8.58 -11.10 -9.71
C ALA A 117 -7.18 -11.37 -10.23
N GLN A 118 -6.78 -10.74 -11.34
CA GLN A 118 -5.44 -10.85 -11.90
C GLN A 118 -4.37 -10.38 -10.91
N ALA A 119 -4.66 -9.40 -10.06
CA ALA A 119 -3.72 -8.90 -9.06
C ALA A 119 -3.24 -10.01 -8.12
N PHE A 120 -4.13 -10.90 -7.69
CA PHE A 120 -3.76 -12.04 -6.84
C PHE A 120 -2.93 -13.09 -7.57
N LEU A 121 -3.20 -13.30 -8.86
CA LEU A 121 -2.42 -14.23 -9.68
C LEU A 121 -1.00 -13.70 -9.90
N LEU A 122 -0.86 -12.41 -10.21
CA LEU A 122 0.43 -11.76 -10.41
C LEU A 122 1.24 -11.70 -9.10
N ALA A 123 0.58 -11.42 -7.99
CA ALA A 123 1.23 -11.32 -6.68
C ALA A 123 1.37 -12.66 -5.95
N ARG A 124 1.11 -13.80 -6.59
CA ARG A 124 1.08 -15.13 -5.94
C ARG A 124 2.37 -15.44 -5.17
N GLU A 125 3.52 -15.20 -5.78
CA GLU A 125 4.82 -15.45 -5.13
C GLU A 125 5.07 -14.48 -3.98
N PHE A 126 4.64 -13.21 -4.13
CA PHE A 126 4.72 -12.21 -3.06
C PHE A 126 3.81 -12.57 -1.89
N ILE A 127 2.57 -13.00 -2.15
CA ILE A 127 1.62 -13.37 -1.10
C ILE A 127 2.10 -14.61 -0.34
N GLY A 128 2.54 -15.65 -1.06
CA GLY A 128 2.84 -16.94 -0.46
C GLY A 128 1.63 -17.54 0.23
N ASP A 129 1.81 -17.94 1.49
CA ASP A 129 0.77 -18.50 2.37
C ASP A 129 0.17 -17.46 3.33
N ASP A 130 0.54 -16.19 3.20
CA ASP A 130 0.10 -15.12 4.08
C ASP A 130 -1.29 -14.59 3.71
N ALA A 131 -1.97 -13.98 4.68
CA ALA A 131 -3.17 -13.20 4.41
C ALA A 131 -2.82 -11.95 3.59
N CYS A 132 -3.74 -11.50 2.73
CA CYS A 132 -3.49 -10.31 1.93
C CYS A 132 -4.69 -9.35 1.91
N CYS A 133 -4.38 -8.07 1.75
CA CYS A 133 -5.32 -6.97 1.57
C CYS A 133 -5.09 -6.34 0.19
N LEU A 134 -6.13 -6.30 -0.64
CA LEU A 134 -6.10 -5.60 -1.93
C LEU A 134 -6.80 -4.26 -1.81
N ILE A 135 -6.15 -3.21 -2.31
CA ILE A 135 -6.71 -1.87 -2.44
C ILE A 135 -6.44 -1.34 -3.85
N LEU A 136 -7.36 -0.56 -4.40
CA LEU A 136 -7.14 0.12 -5.67
C LEU A 136 -6.31 1.38 -5.46
N GLY A 137 -5.44 1.69 -6.41
CA GLY A 137 -4.52 2.83 -6.35
C GLY A 137 -5.20 4.21 -6.40
N ASP A 138 -6.50 4.24 -6.66
CA ASP A 138 -7.33 5.45 -6.72
C ASP A 138 -8.38 5.52 -5.59
N ASN A 139 -8.34 4.61 -4.62
CA ASN A 139 -9.25 4.64 -3.50
C ASN A 139 -8.77 5.59 -2.41
N ILE A 140 -9.69 6.45 -1.97
CA ILE A 140 -9.49 7.36 -0.84
C ILE A 140 -10.56 7.06 0.20
N PHE A 141 -10.12 6.51 1.34
CA PHE A 141 -11.02 6.17 2.44
C PHE A 141 -11.06 7.28 3.48
N HIS A 142 -12.26 7.61 3.90
CA HIS A 142 -12.52 8.50 5.02
C HIS A 142 -13.67 7.96 5.86
N SER A 143 -13.47 7.82 7.16
CA SER A 143 -14.50 7.36 8.10
C SER A 143 -14.06 7.66 9.52
N ASP A 144 -15.03 7.85 10.41
CA ASP A 144 -14.77 7.87 11.85
C ASP A 144 -14.19 6.53 12.28
N HIS A 145 -13.12 6.61 13.08
CA HIS A 145 -12.40 5.43 13.60
C HIS A 145 -11.85 4.49 12.50
N LEU A 146 -11.51 5.03 11.32
CA LEU A 146 -11.02 4.25 10.18
C LEU A 146 -9.87 3.31 10.59
N THR A 147 -8.86 3.84 11.29
CA THR A 147 -7.69 3.06 11.72
C THR A 147 -8.08 1.85 12.56
N ALA A 148 -9.01 2.01 13.52
CA ALA A 148 -9.46 0.91 14.37
C ALA A 148 -10.20 -0.17 13.55
N LYS A 149 -11.08 0.24 12.63
CA LYS A 149 -11.80 -0.67 11.73
C LYS A 149 -10.86 -1.46 10.82
N LEU A 150 -9.82 -0.80 10.30
CA LEU A 150 -8.81 -1.44 9.46
C LEU A 150 -7.98 -2.45 10.25
N GLN A 151 -7.53 -2.07 11.45
CA GLN A 151 -6.76 -2.96 12.33
C GLN A 151 -7.58 -4.17 12.82
N GLU A 152 -8.88 -4.00 13.09
CA GLU A 152 -9.77 -5.11 13.37
C GLU A 152 -9.89 -6.07 12.18
N ALA A 153 -9.96 -5.53 10.95
CA ALA A 153 -10.04 -6.34 9.74
C ALA A 153 -8.77 -7.16 9.48
N THR A 154 -7.59 -6.67 9.85
CA THR A 154 -6.34 -7.43 9.71
C THR A 154 -6.22 -8.59 10.69
N GLY A 155 -7.06 -8.63 11.74
CA GLY A 155 -7.13 -9.71 12.73
C GLY A 155 -8.05 -10.88 12.33
N LEU A 156 -8.65 -10.87 11.14
CA LEU A 156 -9.52 -11.96 10.68
C LEU A 156 -8.74 -13.26 10.50
N ALA A 157 -9.11 -14.30 11.27
CA ALA A 157 -8.48 -15.61 11.16
C ALA A 157 -8.99 -16.41 9.93
N LYS A 158 -10.22 -16.15 9.47
CA LYS A 158 -10.84 -16.82 8.30
C LYS A 158 -11.85 -15.89 7.63
N GLY A 159 -11.99 -16.05 6.32
CA GLY A 159 -12.97 -15.30 5.52
C GLY A 159 -12.38 -14.07 4.87
N ALA A 160 -13.25 -13.16 4.43
CA ALA A 160 -12.88 -11.89 3.79
C ALA A 160 -13.77 -10.77 4.32
N LYS A 161 -13.22 -9.57 4.41
CA LYS A 161 -13.96 -8.33 4.71
C LYS A 161 -13.76 -7.36 3.55
N VAL A 162 -14.85 -6.75 3.11
CA VAL A 162 -14.87 -5.76 2.05
C VAL A 162 -15.33 -4.42 2.65
N PHE A 163 -14.68 -3.32 2.23
CA PHE A 163 -14.97 -1.95 2.65
C PHE A 163 -15.48 -1.13 1.49
#